data_dfec47122c34629f0c10411a0ffc216d
#
_entry.id   dfec47122c34629f0c10411a0ffc216d
#
_cell.length_a   1.000
_cell.length_b   1.000
_cell.length_c   1.000
_cell.angle_alpha   90.00
_cell.angle_beta   90.00
_cell.angle_gamma   90.00
#
_symmetry.space_group_name_H-M   'P 1'
#
loop_
_entity.id
_entity.type
_entity.pdbx_description
1 polymer ?
#
loop_
_entity_poly.entity_id
_entity_poly.type
_entity_poly.pdbx_seq_one_letter_code
_entity_poly.pdbx_strand_id
1 'polypeptide(L)'
;MKILIAEDDLLSRTLLASVLNRIGHEVVVTVNGVDALNKLQEANAPKLAIIDWMMPILDGLEVLCRIRAMCMNKNGDAYEHELYATRPYIIMLTTKGDKADIIAGLDAGADDYLTKPFDMGELKARVDVGQRLLEMQSALSAKVAELQDALNHINTLRGIVPICAGCKKIRDDAGYWQQVESYISKYTQAQFSHGICPDCMKRLYPEVCDDINDELLMNIDYNSGGESIEEKPDK
;
A
#
# COMPACT_ATOMS: atom_id res chain seq x y z
N MET A 1 8.98 0.45 -20.39
CA MET A 1 9.54 0.38 -19.02
C MET A 1 11.07 0.31 -19.08
N LYS A 2 11.77 0.48 -17.93
CA LYS A 2 13.21 0.35 -17.83
C LYS A 2 13.59 -1.09 -17.49
N ILE A 3 14.49 -1.72 -18.27
CA ILE A 3 14.93 -3.12 -18.15
C ILE A 3 16.44 -3.16 -17.99
N LEU A 4 16.95 -3.92 -17.03
CA LEU A 4 18.37 -4.22 -16.91
C LEU A 4 18.73 -5.45 -17.75
N ILE A 5 19.84 -5.39 -18.45
CA ILE A 5 20.52 -6.55 -19.05
C ILE A 5 21.87 -6.70 -18.37
N ALA A 6 22.16 -7.89 -17.85
CA ALA A 6 23.47 -8.30 -17.38
C ALA A 6 23.96 -9.49 -18.22
N GLU A 7 24.93 -9.24 -19.09
CA GLU A 7 25.42 -10.21 -20.07
C GLU A 7 26.87 -9.86 -20.44
N ASP A 8 27.80 -10.76 -20.30
CA ASP A 8 29.24 -10.52 -20.60
C ASP A 8 29.54 -10.67 -22.09
N ASP A 9 28.83 -11.56 -22.81
CA ASP A 9 29.02 -11.70 -24.24
C ASP A 9 28.48 -10.50 -25.03
N LEU A 10 29.35 -9.88 -25.84
CA LEU A 10 28.99 -8.67 -26.59
C LEU A 10 27.85 -8.89 -27.58
N LEU A 11 27.84 -10.04 -28.28
CA LEU A 11 26.85 -10.33 -29.31
C LEU A 11 25.46 -10.54 -28.67
N SER A 12 25.36 -11.39 -27.67
CA SER A 12 24.16 -11.66 -26.92
C SER A 12 23.61 -10.37 -26.31
N ARG A 13 24.46 -9.58 -25.68
CA ARG A 13 24.10 -8.30 -25.07
C ARG A 13 23.55 -7.28 -26.07
N THR A 14 24.21 -7.14 -27.22
CA THR A 14 23.78 -6.22 -28.28
C THR A 14 22.45 -6.66 -28.89
N LEU A 15 22.27 -7.96 -29.08
CA LEU A 15 21.04 -8.54 -29.59
C LEU A 15 19.88 -8.28 -28.65
N LEU A 16 20.01 -8.60 -27.36
CA LEU A 16 19.03 -8.34 -26.32
C LEU A 16 18.64 -6.86 -26.27
N ALA A 17 19.64 -5.98 -26.20
CA ALA A 17 19.38 -4.53 -26.15
C ALA A 17 18.65 -4.03 -27.41
N SER A 18 19.03 -4.51 -28.60
CA SER A 18 18.38 -4.14 -29.86
C SER A 18 16.91 -4.57 -29.90
N VAL A 19 16.61 -5.79 -29.45
CA VAL A 19 15.23 -6.30 -29.41
C VAL A 19 14.38 -5.51 -28.42
N LEU A 20 14.87 -5.33 -27.21
CA LEU A 20 14.13 -4.63 -26.16
C LEU A 20 13.88 -3.16 -26.51
N ASN A 21 14.85 -2.46 -27.07
CA ASN A 21 14.68 -1.09 -27.56
C ASN A 21 13.64 -1.02 -28.70
N ARG A 22 13.64 -1.98 -29.62
CA ARG A 22 12.70 -2.03 -30.75
C ARG A 22 11.26 -2.24 -30.29
N ILE A 23 11.04 -2.96 -29.18
CA ILE A 23 9.70 -3.14 -28.60
C ILE A 23 9.32 -2.03 -27.60
N GLY A 24 10.14 -0.97 -27.48
CA GLY A 24 9.80 0.24 -26.76
C GLY A 24 10.22 0.28 -25.29
N HIS A 25 11.18 -0.55 -24.89
CA HIS A 25 11.76 -0.50 -23.54
C HIS A 25 13.04 0.34 -23.49
N GLU A 26 13.27 1.00 -22.37
CA GLU A 26 14.56 1.62 -22.05
C GLU A 26 15.49 0.56 -21.47
N VAL A 27 16.70 0.42 -22.01
CA VAL A 27 17.62 -0.64 -21.62
C VAL A 27 18.82 -0.09 -20.87
N VAL A 28 19.08 -0.63 -19.69
CA VAL A 28 20.31 -0.43 -18.92
C VAL A 28 21.17 -1.67 -19.09
N VAL A 29 22.41 -1.47 -19.55
CA VAL A 29 23.31 -2.57 -19.88
C VAL A 29 24.44 -2.65 -18.86
N THR A 30 24.72 -3.86 -18.38
CA THR A 30 25.86 -4.20 -17.53
C THR A 30 26.59 -5.42 -18.11
N VAL A 31 27.88 -5.56 -17.80
CA VAL A 31 28.75 -6.58 -18.38
C VAL A 31 29.22 -7.63 -17.36
N ASN A 32 28.81 -7.50 -16.11
CA ASN A 32 29.14 -8.42 -15.02
C ASN A 32 28.11 -8.33 -13.90
N GLY A 33 28.13 -9.29 -13.00
CA GLY A 33 27.17 -9.37 -11.90
C GLY A 33 27.33 -8.27 -10.84
N VAL A 34 28.55 -7.73 -10.64
CA VAL A 34 28.75 -6.65 -9.65
C VAL A 34 28.09 -5.37 -10.11
N ASP A 35 28.26 -4.99 -11.37
CA ASP A 35 27.62 -3.82 -11.95
C ASP A 35 26.09 -3.98 -11.97
N ALA A 36 25.60 -5.20 -12.29
CA ALA A 36 24.19 -5.52 -12.25
C ALA A 36 23.60 -5.34 -10.84
N LEU A 37 24.28 -5.89 -9.83
CA LEU A 37 23.86 -5.76 -8.44
C LEU A 37 23.79 -4.29 -7.99
N ASN A 38 24.82 -3.49 -8.30
CA ASN A 38 24.86 -2.08 -8.00
C ASN A 38 23.69 -1.31 -8.63
N LYS A 39 23.39 -1.61 -9.92
CA LYS A 39 22.27 -0.99 -10.63
C LYS A 39 20.90 -1.37 -10.07
N LEU A 40 20.74 -2.58 -9.57
CA LEU A 40 19.51 -3.06 -8.95
C LEU A 40 19.29 -2.52 -7.52
N GLN A 41 20.33 -1.94 -6.91
CA GLN A 41 20.27 -1.30 -5.58
C GLN A 41 20.01 0.21 -5.65
N GLU A 42 20.03 0.83 -6.82
CA GLU A 42 19.76 2.26 -6.97
C GLU A 42 18.30 2.60 -6.64
N ALA A 43 18.04 3.79 -6.14
CA ALA A 43 16.69 4.25 -5.82
C ALA A 43 15.73 4.24 -7.02
N ASN A 44 16.26 4.37 -8.26
CA ASN A 44 15.50 4.28 -9.51
C ASN A 44 15.91 3.03 -10.32
N ALA A 45 16.07 1.90 -9.63
CA ALA A 45 16.45 0.63 -10.22
C ALA A 45 15.44 0.14 -11.25
N PRO A 46 15.88 -0.55 -12.31
CA PRO A 46 14.99 -1.27 -13.20
C PRO A 46 14.17 -2.33 -12.44
N LYS A 47 12.86 -2.35 -12.70
CA LYS A 47 11.96 -3.34 -12.07
C LYS A 47 11.95 -4.70 -12.76
N LEU A 48 12.51 -4.81 -13.96
CA LEU A 48 12.71 -6.06 -14.67
C LEU A 48 14.19 -6.19 -15.04
N ALA A 49 14.76 -7.36 -14.81
CA ALA A 49 16.14 -7.67 -15.14
C ALA A 49 16.24 -8.99 -15.91
N ILE A 50 17.11 -9.00 -16.92
CA ILE A 50 17.50 -10.19 -17.67
C ILE A 50 18.97 -10.42 -17.35
N ILE A 51 19.29 -11.52 -16.66
CA ILE A 51 20.61 -11.77 -16.09
C ILE A 51 21.16 -13.09 -16.62
N ASP A 52 22.34 -13.04 -17.24
CA ASP A 52 23.03 -14.27 -17.61
C ASP A 52 23.51 -15.04 -16.38
N TRP A 53 23.36 -16.34 -16.43
CA TRP A 53 23.84 -17.23 -15.37
C TRP A 53 25.36 -17.17 -15.23
N MET A 54 26.06 -17.24 -16.36
CA MET A 54 27.52 -17.32 -16.39
C MET A 54 28.15 -15.96 -16.70
N MET A 55 28.55 -15.23 -15.66
CA MET A 55 29.23 -13.95 -15.80
C MET A 55 30.53 -13.91 -15.00
N PRO A 56 31.52 -13.13 -15.42
CA PRO A 56 32.77 -12.96 -14.66
C PRO A 56 32.52 -12.18 -13.37
N ILE A 57 33.42 -12.39 -12.39
CA ILE A 57 33.47 -11.71 -11.08
C ILE A 57 32.36 -12.18 -10.15
N LEU A 58 31.09 -12.01 -10.51
CA LEU A 58 29.92 -12.45 -9.78
C LEU A 58 28.93 -13.05 -10.76
N ASP A 59 28.60 -14.34 -10.58
CA ASP A 59 27.64 -15.02 -11.45
C ASP A 59 26.20 -14.58 -11.22
N GLY A 60 25.32 -14.89 -12.17
CA GLY A 60 23.92 -14.44 -12.13
C GLY A 60 23.13 -15.05 -10.97
N LEU A 61 23.45 -16.28 -10.57
CA LEU A 61 22.79 -16.94 -9.44
C LEU A 61 23.13 -16.23 -8.12
N GLU A 62 24.38 -15.85 -7.94
CA GLU A 62 24.82 -15.11 -6.76
C GLU A 62 24.19 -13.69 -6.72
N VAL A 63 24.09 -13.00 -7.89
CA VAL A 63 23.35 -11.72 -7.98
C VAL A 63 21.91 -11.89 -7.53
N LEU A 64 21.23 -12.93 -8.04
CA LEU A 64 19.87 -13.26 -7.69
C LEU A 64 19.70 -13.50 -6.17
N CYS A 65 20.54 -14.37 -5.60
CA CYS A 65 20.49 -14.67 -4.16
C CYS A 65 20.68 -13.41 -3.31
N ARG A 66 21.63 -12.52 -3.67
CA ARG A 66 21.88 -11.28 -2.93
C ARG A 66 20.69 -10.32 -3.02
N ILE A 67 20.09 -10.15 -4.20
CA ILE A 67 18.89 -9.32 -4.37
C ILE A 67 17.72 -9.88 -3.57
N ARG A 68 17.52 -11.20 -3.58
CA ARG A 68 16.43 -11.83 -2.80
C ARG A 68 16.66 -11.70 -1.28
N ALA A 69 17.90 -11.88 -0.83
CA ALA A 69 18.25 -11.69 0.58
C ALA A 69 18.00 -10.26 1.09
N MET A 70 18.20 -9.25 0.24
CA MET A 70 17.88 -7.86 0.58
C MET A 70 16.37 -7.61 0.69
N CYS A 71 15.56 -8.40 0.00
CA CYS A 71 14.11 -8.33 0.05
C CYS A 71 13.49 -9.14 1.19
N MET A 72 14.30 -9.74 2.06
CA MET A 72 13.86 -10.50 3.23
C MET A 72 14.27 -9.80 4.52
N ASN A 73 13.42 -9.88 5.59
CA ASN A 73 13.80 -9.36 6.90
C ASN A 73 14.77 -10.32 7.61
N LYS A 74 15.35 -9.87 8.73
CA LYS A 74 16.29 -10.67 9.54
C LYS A 74 15.68 -11.98 10.09
N ASN A 75 14.35 -12.13 10.05
CA ASN A 75 13.63 -13.32 10.51
C ASN A 75 13.28 -14.28 9.36
N GLY A 76 13.68 -13.96 8.11
CA GLY A 76 13.39 -14.80 6.95
C GLY A 76 11.97 -14.68 6.39
N ASP A 77 11.12 -13.84 7.01
CA ASP A 77 9.80 -13.55 6.50
C ASP A 77 9.89 -12.51 5.39
N ALA A 78 9.09 -12.68 4.34
CA ALA A 78 8.97 -11.65 3.33
C ALA A 78 8.39 -10.38 3.96
N TYR A 79 9.09 -9.26 3.76
CA TYR A 79 8.66 -7.98 4.32
C TYR A 79 7.25 -7.63 3.92
N GLU A 80 6.59 -6.91 4.85
CA GLU A 80 5.33 -6.24 4.63
C GLU A 80 5.26 -5.56 3.26
N HIS A 81 4.09 -5.47 2.74
CA HIS A 81 3.58 -5.03 1.45
C HIS A 81 4.45 -4.03 0.62
N GLU A 82 5.22 -3.15 1.27
CA GLU A 82 6.08 -2.17 0.59
C GLU A 82 7.30 -2.79 -0.09
N LEU A 83 7.90 -3.85 0.46
CA LEU A 83 9.10 -4.44 -0.11
C LEU A 83 8.82 -5.40 -1.28
N TYR A 84 7.66 -6.06 -1.28
CA TYR A 84 7.23 -6.82 -2.46
C TYR A 84 7.02 -5.90 -3.68
N ALA A 85 6.58 -4.65 -3.47
CA ALA A 85 6.41 -3.67 -4.53
C ALA A 85 7.74 -3.20 -5.17
N THR A 86 8.87 -3.43 -4.50
CA THR A 86 10.20 -3.04 -4.98
C THR A 86 11.03 -4.20 -5.53
N ARG A 87 10.58 -5.45 -5.32
CA ARG A 87 11.28 -6.64 -5.79
C ARG A 87 11.34 -6.67 -7.32
N PRO A 88 12.52 -6.70 -7.96
CA PRO A 88 12.61 -6.79 -9.40
C PRO A 88 12.19 -8.18 -9.90
N TYR A 89 11.50 -8.21 -11.05
CA TYR A 89 11.24 -9.43 -11.80
C TYR A 89 12.50 -9.84 -12.54
N ILE A 90 13.01 -11.03 -12.26
CA ILE A 90 14.31 -11.49 -12.81
C ILE A 90 14.10 -12.70 -13.73
N ILE A 91 14.49 -12.53 -14.99
CA ILE A 91 14.59 -13.58 -16.00
C ILE A 91 16.04 -14.03 -16.08
N MET A 92 16.32 -15.29 -15.77
CA MET A 92 17.66 -15.86 -15.90
C MET A 92 17.91 -16.34 -17.32
N LEU A 93 19.02 -15.92 -17.93
CA LEU A 93 19.52 -16.51 -19.18
C LEU A 93 20.46 -17.65 -18.87
N THR A 94 20.33 -18.77 -19.54
CA THR A 94 21.19 -19.93 -19.32
C THR A 94 21.49 -20.68 -20.60
N THR A 95 22.74 -21.14 -20.73
CA THR A 95 23.13 -22.12 -21.76
C THR A 95 22.84 -23.55 -21.31
N LYS A 96 22.54 -23.74 -20.02
CA LYS A 96 22.27 -25.03 -19.40
C LYS A 96 20.79 -25.36 -19.52
N GLY A 97 20.46 -26.27 -20.44
CA GLY A 97 19.10 -26.76 -20.64
C GLY A 97 18.70 -27.92 -19.71
N ASP A 98 19.58 -28.30 -18.78
CA ASP A 98 19.28 -29.39 -17.86
C ASP A 98 18.22 -28.97 -16.85
N LYS A 99 17.23 -29.85 -16.63
CA LYS A 99 16.13 -29.61 -15.70
C LYS A 99 16.60 -29.26 -14.28
N ALA A 100 17.74 -29.82 -13.86
CA ALA A 100 18.31 -29.55 -12.53
C ALA A 100 18.76 -28.10 -12.38
N ASP A 101 19.40 -27.52 -13.41
CA ASP A 101 19.84 -26.12 -13.38
C ASP A 101 18.67 -25.14 -13.41
N ILE A 102 17.64 -25.45 -14.20
CA ILE A 102 16.39 -24.65 -14.23
C ILE A 102 15.71 -24.63 -12.86
N ILE A 103 15.59 -25.80 -12.24
CA ILE A 103 15.01 -25.91 -10.89
C ILE A 103 15.84 -25.12 -9.88
N ALA A 104 17.17 -25.24 -9.91
CA ALA A 104 18.05 -24.51 -9.02
C ALA A 104 17.90 -22.98 -9.16
N GLY A 105 17.75 -22.47 -10.39
CA GLY A 105 17.50 -21.05 -10.63
C GLY A 105 16.17 -20.57 -10.08
N LEU A 106 15.10 -21.35 -10.29
CA LEU A 106 13.76 -21.03 -9.77
C LEU A 106 13.71 -21.12 -8.24
N ASP A 107 14.34 -22.15 -7.65
CA ASP A 107 14.43 -22.30 -6.18
C ASP A 107 15.26 -21.19 -5.54
N ALA A 108 16.25 -20.66 -6.25
CA ALA A 108 17.01 -19.48 -5.83
C ALA A 108 16.19 -18.17 -5.92
N GLY A 109 14.98 -18.23 -6.51
CA GLY A 109 14.05 -17.12 -6.56
C GLY A 109 14.01 -16.35 -7.89
N ALA A 110 14.48 -16.92 -9.00
CA ALA A 110 14.20 -16.40 -10.33
C ALA A 110 12.69 -16.44 -10.59
N ASP A 111 12.18 -15.42 -11.28
CA ASP A 111 10.76 -15.37 -11.62
C ASP A 111 10.48 -16.08 -12.95
N ASP A 112 11.49 -16.15 -13.83
CA ASP A 112 11.45 -16.88 -15.09
C ASP A 112 12.86 -17.24 -15.57
N TYR A 113 12.95 -18.04 -16.62
CA TYR A 113 14.22 -18.39 -17.27
C TYR A 113 14.05 -18.42 -18.78
N LEU A 114 15.17 -18.25 -19.51
CA LEU A 114 15.25 -18.32 -20.97
C LEU A 114 16.54 -19.02 -21.38
N THR A 115 16.43 -20.08 -22.18
CA THR A 115 17.61 -20.85 -22.62
C THR A 115 18.27 -20.26 -23.87
N LYS A 116 19.58 -20.21 -23.89
CA LYS A 116 20.37 -19.82 -25.06
C LYS A 116 20.62 -21.05 -25.98
N PRO A 117 20.49 -20.93 -27.31
CA PRO A 117 20.03 -19.76 -28.06
C PRO A 117 18.52 -19.57 -27.92
N PHE A 118 18.05 -18.33 -27.69
CA PHE A 118 16.65 -18.01 -27.51
C PHE A 118 16.00 -17.43 -28.76
N ASP A 119 14.70 -17.66 -28.89
CA ASP A 119 13.86 -17.04 -29.91
C ASP A 119 13.41 -15.64 -29.48
N MET A 120 13.35 -14.69 -30.42
CA MET A 120 12.94 -13.32 -30.14
C MET A 120 11.48 -13.21 -29.70
N GLY A 121 10.61 -14.07 -30.20
CA GLY A 121 9.21 -14.14 -29.80
C GLY A 121 9.09 -14.66 -28.37
N GLU A 122 9.89 -15.67 -27.98
CA GLU A 122 9.95 -16.18 -26.63
C GLU A 122 10.44 -15.11 -25.65
N LEU A 123 11.54 -14.43 -25.95
CA LEU A 123 12.04 -13.31 -25.13
C LEU A 123 10.96 -12.26 -24.92
N LYS A 124 10.32 -11.81 -26.01
CA LYS A 124 9.24 -10.83 -25.93
C LYS A 124 8.09 -11.32 -25.07
N ALA A 125 7.62 -12.55 -25.26
CA ALA A 125 6.50 -13.11 -24.49
C ALA A 125 6.79 -13.14 -22.98
N ARG A 126 8.02 -13.50 -22.56
CA ARG A 126 8.43 -13.53 -21.15
C ARG A 126 8.53 -12.12 -20.56
N VAL A 127 9.07 -11.16 -21.31
CA VAL A 127 9.12 -9.76 -20.90
C VAL A 127 7.70 -9.19 -20.74
N ASP A 128 6.80 -9.48 -21.67
CA ASP A 128 5.39 -9.05 -21.61
C ASP A 128 4.67 -9.64 -20.38
N VAL A 129 4.98 -10.89 -19.99
CA VAL A 129 4.46 -11.51 -18.75
C VAL A 129 5.00 -10.78 -17.52
N GLY A 130 6.31 -10.58 -17.45
CA GLY A 130 6.94 -9.87 -16.33
C GLY A 130 6.40 -8.45 -16.18
N GLN A 131 6.22 -7.73 -17.28
CA GLN A 131 5.64 -6.39 -17.27
C GLN A 131 4.23 -6.40 -16.69
N ARG A 132 3.35 -7.30 -17.15
CA ARG A 132 1.99 -7.40 -16.61
C ARG A 132 1.96 -7.69 -15.12
N LEU A 133 2.82 -8.61 -14.65
CA LEU A 133 2.90 -8.94 -13.23
C LEU A 133 3.34 -7.72 -12.39
N LEU A 134 4.33 -6.95 -12.86
CA LEU A 134 4.79 -5.73 -12.19
C LEU A 134 3.70 -4.63 -12.18
N GLU A 135 2.95 -4.48 -13.27
CA GLU A 135 1.82 -3.55 -13.35
C GLU A 135 0.71 -3.93 -12.39
N MET A 136 0.33 -5.21 -12.34
CA MET A 136 -0.68 -5.73 -11.40
C MET A 136 -0.24 -5.56 -9.94
N GLN A 137 1.01 -5.84 -9.64
CA GLN A 137 1.59 -5.68 -8.30
C GLN A 137 1.57 -4.21 -7.88
N SER A 138 1.96 -3.30 -8.77
CA SER A 138 1.91 -1.85 -8.51
C SER A 138 0.48 -1.36 -8.25
N ALA A 139 -0.48 -1.82 -9.06
CA ALA A 139 -1.89 -1.47 -8.88
C ALA A 139 -2.46 -2.00 -7.56
N LEU A 140 -2.10 -3.23 -7.18
CA LEU A 140 -2.51 -3.81 -5.90
C LEU A 140 -1.93 -3.03 -4.72
N SER A 141 -0.63 -2.70 -4.76
CA SER A 141 0.02 -1.90 -3.71
C SER A 141 -0.64 -0.54 -3.53
N ALA A 142 -0.98 0.14 -4.64
CA ALA A 142 -1.69 1.41 -4.60
C ALA A 142 -3.09 1.27 -3.94
N LYS A 143 -3.82 0.18 -4.25
CA LYS A 143 -5.13 -0.09 -3.64
C LYS A 143 -5.06 -0.41 -2.16
N VAL A 144 -4.04 -1.15 -1.72
CA VAL A 144 -3.82 -1.43 -0.30
C VAL A 144 -3.51 -0.14 0.46
N ALA A 145 -2.63 0.73 -0.08
CA ALA A 145 -2.34 2.02 0.53
C ALA A 145 -3.59 2.90 0.65
N GLU A 146 -4.42 2.98 -0.40
CA GLU A 146 -5.70 3.70 -0.40
C GLU A 146 -6.65 3.19 0.69
N LEU A 147 -6.77 1.85 0.83
CA LEU A 147 -7.62 1.23 1.85
C LEU A 147 -7.10 1.47 3.27
N GLN A 148 -5.79 1.39 3.48
CA GLN A 148 -5.16 1.68 4.77
C GLN A 148 -5.38 3.13 5.19
N ASP A 149 -5.25 4.08 4.24
CA ASP A 149 -5.52 5.48 4.49
C ASP A 149 -6.99 5.71 4.86
N ALA A 150 -7.94 5.12 4.13
CA ALA A 150 -9.35 5.16 4.45
C ALA A 150 -9.67 4.58 5.84
N LEU A 151 -9.06 3.46 6.22
CA LEU A 151 -9.20 2.85 7.55
C LEU A 151 -8.62 3.74 8.65
N ASN A 152 -7.50 4.41 8.41
CA ASN A 152 -6.90 5.35 9.36
C ASN A 152 -7.82 6.55 9.61
N HIS A 153 -8.51 7.06 8.58
CA HIS A 153 -9.50 8.12 8.73
C HIS A 153 -10.71 7.69 9.59
N ILE A 154 -11.14 6.42 9.48
CA ILE A 154 -12.23 5.88 10.32
C ILE A 154 -11.78 5.72 11.78
N ASN A 155 -10.51 5.41 12.03
CA ASN A 155 -9.97 5.14 13.35
C ASN A 155 -9.61 6.39 14.17
N THR A 156 -9.82 7.62 13.67
CA THR A 156 -9.50 8.87 14.39
C THR A 156 -10.29 9.08 15.69
N LEU A 157 -11.33 8.28 15.93
CA LEU A 157 -12.06 8.27 17.21
C LEU A 157 -11.66 7.11 18.15
N ARG A 158 -10.68 6.27 17.79
CA ARG A 158 -10.16 5.20 18.65
C ARG A 158 -8.96 5.72 19.45
N GLY A 159 -9.21 6.13 20.68
CA GLY A 159 -8.16 6.56 21.59
C GLY A 159 -8.71 7.25 22.82
N ILE A 160 -7.81 7.65 23.72
CA ILE A 160 -8.17 8.47 24.89
C ILE A 160 -8.37 9.91 24.38
N VAL A 161 -9.60 10.36 24.38
CA VAL A 161 -9.94 11.74 24.04
C VAL A 161 -9.76 12.62 25.28
N PRO A 162 -8.79 13.56 25.30
CA PRO A 162 -8.54 14.41 26.45
C PRO A 162 -9.71 15.41 26.63
N ILE A 163 -10.43 15.28 27.73
CA ILE A 163 -11.53 16.19 28.09
C ILE A 163 -11.16 17.04 29.29
N CYS A 164 -11.60 18.27 29.33
CA CYS A 164 -11.47 19.15 30.48
C CYS A 164 -12.33 18.65 31.66
N ALA A 165 -11.75 18.43 32.81
CA ALA A 165 -12.46 17.96 33.99
C ALA A 165 -13.55 18.94 34.45
N GLY A 166 -13.35 20.26 34.24
CA GLY A 166 -14.30 21.30 34.65
C GLY A 166 -15.41 21.53 33.61
N CYS A 167 -15.05 21.95 32.38
CA CYS A 167 -16.04 22.39 31.39
C CYS A 167 -16.39 21.35 30.33
N LYS A 168 -15.79 20.14 30.39
CA LYS A 168 -16.02 19.00 29.48
C LYS A 168 -15.66 19.23 28.00
N LYS A 169 -14.98 20.34 27.67
CA LYS A 169 -14.46 20.54 26.31
C LYS A 169 -13.41 19.50 25.97
N ILE A 170 -13.36 19.12 24.69
CA ILE A 170 -12.35 18.21 24.12
C ILE A 170 -11.18 19.01 23.59
N ARG A 171 -9.96 18.53 23.81
CA ARG A 171 -8.74 19.06 23.19
C ARG A 171 -8.45 18.28 21.91
N ASP A 172 -8.39 18.96 20.77
CA ASP A 172 -8.03 18.37 19.49
C ASP A 172 -6.49 18.18 19.35
N ASP A 173 -6.07 17.53 18.28
CA ASP A 173 -4.66 17.23 18.02
C ASP A 173 -3.80 18.49 17.79
N ALA A 174 -4.43 19.62 17.41
CA ALA A 174 -3.80 20.92 17.29
C ALA A 174 -3.69 21.66 18.63
N GLY A 175 -4.24 21.10 19.72
CA GLY A 175 -4.17 21.64 21.07
C GLY A 175 -5.32 22.59 21.45
N TYR A 176 -6.30 22.81 20.58
CA TYR A 176 -7.44 23.70 20.82
C TYR A 176 -8.59 22.99 21.56
N TRP A 177 -9.22 23.74 22.50
CA TRP A 177 -10.37 23.24 23.26
C TRP A 177 -11.68 23.59 22.55
N GLN A 178 -12.50 22.60 22.21
CA GLN A 178 -13.78 22.76 21.54
C GLN A 178 -14.91 21.99 22.24
N GLN A 179 -16.15 22.30 21.92
CA GLN A 179 -17.32 21.59 22.47
C GLN A 179 -17.32 20.14 21.97
N VAL A 180 -17.84 19.22 22.80
CA VAL A 180 -17.91 17.78 22.48
C VAL A 180 -18.70 17.57 21.18
N GLU A 181 -19.83 18.25 21.04
CA GLU A 181 -20.70 18.17 19.87
C GLU A 181 -19.98 18.60 18.60
N SER A 182 -19.25 19.71 18.64
CA SER A 182 -18.47 20.22 17.52
C SER A 182 -17.34 19.26 17.11
N TYR A 183 -16.69 18.65 18.11
CA TYR A 183 -15.64 17.67 17.86
C TYR A 183 -16.20 16.41 17.21
N ILE A 184 -17.25 15.82 17.78
CA ILE A 184 -17.85 14.59 17.26
C ILE A 184 -18.46 14.79 15.88
N SER A 185 -19.20 15.89 15.65
CA SER A 185 -19.78 16.20 14.32
C SER A 185 -18.71 16.40 13.24
N LYS A 186 -17.52 16.88 13.60
CA LYS A 186 -16.40 17.06 12.67
C LYS A 186 -15.78 15.72 12.24
N TYR A 187 -15.75 14.74 13.13
CA TYR A 187 -15.04 13.46 12.91
C TYR A 187 -16.00 12.26 12.70
N THR A 188 -17.32 12.48 12.76
CA THR A 188 -18.35 11.47 12.51
C THR A 188 -19.52 12.06 11.74
N GLN A 189 -20.44 11.20 11.31
CA GLN A 189 -21.72 11.62 10.73
C GLN A 189 -22.80 11.84 11.82
N ALA A 190 -22.43 11.87 13.11
CA ALA A 190 -23.37 12.07 14.20
C ALA A 190 -23.93 13.48 14.19
N GLN A 191 -25.23 13.60 14.33
CA GLN A 191 -25.96 14.85 14.55
C GLN A 191 -26.48 14.88 15.98
N PHE A 192 -26.42 16.03 16.60
CA PHE A 192 -26.89 16.23 17.98
C PHE A 192 -28.23 16.92 17.98
N SER A 193 -29.22 16.34 18.67
CA SER A 193 -30.44 17.02 19.09
C SER A 193 -30.28 17.52 20.53
N HIS A 194 -30.86 18.64 20.85
CA HIS A 194 -30.84 19.19 22.20
C HIS A 194 -32.10 18.78 22.96
N GLY A 195 -31.88 18.26 24.15
CA GLY A 195 -32.94 17.91 25.09
C GLY A 195 -32.52 18.22 26.53
N ILE A 196 -33.47 18.20 27.47
CA ILE A 196 -33.20 18.37 28.88
C ILE A 196 -33.46 17.04 29.58
N CYS A 197 -32.44 16.47 30.23
CA CYS A 197 -32.62 15.23 30.99
C CYS A 197 -33.47 15.47 32.26
N PRO A 198 -34.12 14.43 32.83
CA PRO A 198 -34.99 14.55 34.00
C PRO A 198 -34.34 15.26 35.18
N ASP A 199 -33.08 15.00 35.48
CA ASP A 199 -32.35 15.65 36.58
C ASP A 199 -32.15 17.14 36.34
N CYS A 200 -31.82 17.52 35.08
CA CYS A 200 -31.73 18.93 34.72
C CYS A 200 -33.09 19.60 34.69
N MET A 201 -34.15 18.91 34.28
CA MET A 201 -35.52 19.42 34.33
C MET A 201 -35.92 19.73 35.78
N LYS A 202 -35.75 18.82 36.70
CA LYS A 202 -36.01 19.02 38.15
C LYS A 202 -35.23 20.19 38.73
N ARG A 203 -33.97 20.39 38.29
CA ARG A 203 -33.14 21.48 38.78
C ARG A 203 -33.46 22.83 38.20
N LEU A 204 -33.79 22.91 36.90
CA LEU A 204 -34.03 24.17 36.18
C LEU A 204 -35.46 24.63 36.25
N TYR A 205 -36.41 23.70 36.38
CA TYR A 205 -37.84 23.95 36.37
C TYR A 205 -38.57 23.17 37.51
N PRO A 206 -38.20 23.39 38.78
CA PRO A 206 -38.75 22.62 39.89
C PRO A 206 -40.28 22.75 39.98
N GLU A 207 -40.83 23.93 39.69
CA GLU A 207 -42.27 24.21 39.75
C GLU A 207 -43.08 23.37 38.73
N VAL A 208 -42.46 22.93 37.63
CA VAL A 208 -43.12 22.12 36.59
C VAL A 208 -43.06 20.64 36.94
N CYS A 209 -42.04 20.22 37.69
CA CYS A 209 -41.80 18.82 38.01
C CYS A 209 -42.70 18.27 39.12
N ASP A 210 -43.30 19.14 39.98
CA ASP A 210 -44.22 18.73 41.02
C ASP A 210 -45.56 18.22 40.45
N ASP A 211 -45.89 18.61 39.22
CA ASP A 211 -47.13 18.23 38.51
C ASP A 211 -46.94 17.06 37.51
N ILE A 212 -45.68 16.63 37.23
CA ILE A 212 -45.41 15.62 36.25
C ILE A 212 -44.93 14.33 36.93
N ASN A 213 -45.69 13.25 36.75
CA ASN A 213 -45.38 11.93 37.28
C ASN A 213 -44.08 11.40 36.66
N ASP A 214 -43.15 10.83 37.44
CA ASP A 214 -41.83 10.31 37.00
C ASP A 214 -41.94 9.32 35.83
N GLU A 215 -43.05 8.61 35.66
CA GLU A 215 -43.33 7.70 34.54
C GLU A 215 -43.44 8.42 33.18
N LEU A 216 -43.93 9.66 33.17
CA LEU A 216 -44.08 10.46 31.94
C LEU A 216 -42.72 11.01 31.46
N LEU A 217 -41.80 11.29 32.38
CA LEU A 217 -40.44 11.79 32.07
C LEU A 217 -39.52 10.69 31.51
N MET A 218 -39.78 9.42 31.85
CA MET A 218 -39.00 8.27 31.34
C MET A 218 -39.47 7.79 29.97
N ASN A 219 -40.67 8.12 29.51
CA ASN A 219 -41.27 7.64 28.24
C ASN A 219 -41.24 8.66 27.10
N ILE A 220 -40.43 9.70 27.19
CA ILE A 220 -40.22 10.61 26.04
C ILE A 220 -39.34 9.90 25.03
N ASP A 221 -39.98 9.29 24.04
CA ASP A 221 -39.29 8.67 22.88
C ASP A 221 -38.60 9.75 22.07
N TYR A 222 -37.27 9.85 22.20
CA TYR A 222 -36.42 10.77 21.45
C TYR A 222 -36.26 10.38 19.94
N ASN A 223 -36.94 9.31 19.50
CA ASN A 223 -36.82 8.78 18.14
C ASN A 223 -37.90 9.25 17.15
N SER A 224 -38.89 10.10 17.58
CA SER A 224 -39.94 10.60 16.71
C SER A 224 -39.80 12.11 16.49
N GLY A 225 -38.86 12.55 15.67
CA GLY A 225 -38.66 13.98 15.43
C GLY A 225 -37.99 14.31 14.14
N GLY A 226 -38.62 13.99 13.04
CA GLY A 226 -38.26 14.44 11.71
C GLY A 226 -39.37 15.25 11.05
N GLU A 227 -39.97 16.22 11.73
CA GLU A 227 -40.79 17.25 11.05
C GLU A 227 -40.11 18.60 11.21
N SER A 228 -39.65 19.14 10.08
CA SER A 228 -39.14 20.48 9.92
C SER A 228 -40.24 21.49 10.22
N ILE A 229 -40.04 22.28 11.28
CA ILE A 229 -40.89 23.47 11.56
C ILE A 229 -40.46 24.53 10.54
N GLU A 230 -41.29 24.76 9.53
CA GLU A 230 -41.20 25.94 8.66
C GLU A 230 -41.44 27.20 9.50
N GLU A 231 -40.38 28.02 9.66
CA GLU A 231 -40.55 29.39 10.19
C GLU A 231 -41.37 30.21 9.20
N LYS A 232 -42.56 30.67 9.65
CA LYS A 232 -43.32 31.70 8.95
C LYS A 232 -42.63 33.05 9.17
N PRO A 233 -42.45 33.87 8.13
CA PRO A 233 -41.91 35.21 8.30
C PRO A 233 -42.94 36.12 8.96
N ASP A 234 -42.53 36.76 10.06
CA ASP A 234 -43.28 37.86 10.71
C ASP A 234 -43.41 39.05 9.77
N LYS A 235 -44.65 39.58 9.79
CA LYS A 235 -45.03 40.86 9.10
C LYS A 235 -44.62 42.06 9.93
#